data_b18534176bd11b53c835c667be62bab2
#
_entry.id   b18534176bd11b53c835c667be62bab2
#
_cell.length_a   1.000
_cell.length_b   1.000
_cell.length_c   1.000
_cell.angle_alpha   90.00
_cell.angle_beta   90.00
_cell.angle_gamma   90.00
#
_symmetry.space_group_name_H-M   'P 1'
#
loop_
_entity.id
_entity.type
_entity.pdbx_description
1 polymer ?
#
loop_
_entity_poly.entity_id
_entity_poly.type
_entity_poly.pdbx_seq_one_letter_code
_entity_poly.pdbx_strand_id
1 'polypeptide(L)'
;HTRAEGVWTTHGDLALPLLSTERELTAGDVLWTDVSITYGGYCSDFGRTWIVGEDPSPRQQAQFRRWDDIMTAVFDVTRAGATAADLGRAATEANEGAKPWLPHFYLGHGIGVNAAEMPMIGTDLGDEFDENYVLQAGMVLVLEPVVWEDGTGGYRSEEIVVITEEGWIKLTDYPYSPYGD
;
A
#
# COMPACT_ATOMS: atom_id res chain seq x y z
N HIS A 1 21.91 14.21 -1.61
CA HIS A 1 20.79 14.98 -2.15
C HIS A 1 19.51 14.31 -1.70
N THR A 2 18.63 15.06 -1.06
CA THR A 2 17.29 14.61 -0.68
C THR A 2 16.33 15.18 -1.72
N ARG A 3 15.51 14.32 -2.32
CA ARG A 3 14.44 14.71 -3.23
C ARG A 3 13.12 14.29 -2.59
N ALA A 4 12.18 15.20 -2.45
CA ALA A 4 10.81 14.90 -2.06
C ALA A 4 9.94 14.80 -3.33
N GLU A 5 9.21 13.74 -3.49
CA GLU A 5 8.23 13.57 -4.56
C GLU A 5 6.82 13.62 -3.98
N GLY A 6 5.93 14.16 -4.72
CA GLY A 6 4.61 14.69 -4.48
C GLY A 6 3.69 14.11 -3.41
N VAL A 7 2.79 14.95 -2.99
CA VAL A 7 1.62 14.59 -2.20
C VAL A 7 0.46 14.32 -3.17
N TRP A 8 -0.14 13.13 -3.06
CA TRP A 8 -1.29 12.75 -3.86
C TRP A 8 -2.56 12.91 -3.03
N THR A 9 -3.54 13.59 -3.57
CA THR A 9 -4.85 13.72 -2.93
C THR A 9 -5.90 13.08 -3.80
N THR A 10 -6.70 12.18 -3.24
CA THR A 10 -7.81 11.59 -3.96
C THR A 10 -9.13 12.12 -3.40
N HIS A 11 -10.03 12.46 -4.28
CA HIS A 11 -11.41 12.73 -3.93
C HIS A 11 -12.32 11.92 -4.83
N GLY A 12 -13.09 11.04 -4.21
CA GLY A 12 -14.22 10.39 -4.82
C GLY A 12 -13.88 9.31 -5.85
N ASP A 13 -13.62 9.69 -7.07
CA ASP A 13 -13.76 8.76 -8.19
C ASP A 13 -12.52 7.97 -8.56
N LEU A 14 -11.33 8.43 -8.20
CA LEU A 14 -10.08 7.80 -8.64
C LEU A 14 -9.13 7.54 -7.46
N ALA A 15 -8.69 6.31 -7.35
CA ALA A 15 -7.66 5.92 -6.38
C ALA A 15 -6.25 6.42 -6.75
N LEU A 16 -6.04 6.84 -7.98
CA LEU A 16 -4.80 7.46 -8.49
C LEU A 16 -5.13 8.65 -9.39
N PRO A 17 -5.35 9.85 -8.84
CA PRO A 17 -5.49 11.04 -9.66
C PRO A 17 -4.12 11.45 -10.20
N LEU A 18 -4.00 11.53 -11.51
CA LEU A 18 -2.78 11.96 -12.18
C LEU A 18 -2.74 13.47 -12.48
N LEU A 19 -3.80 14.20 -12.11
CA LEU A 19 -3.97 15.61 -12.44
C LEU A 19 -4.25 16.44 -11.19
N SER A 20 -3.51 17.52 -11.01
CA SER A 20 -3.84 18.54 -10.03
C SER A 20 -5.09 19.31 -10.45
N THR A 21 -5.91 19.69 -9.49
CA THR A 21 -7.14 20.49 -9.71
C THR A 21 -7.15 21.68 -8.77
N GLU A 22 -8.02 22.66 -9.07
CA GLU A 22 -8.28 23.82 -8.21
C GLU A 22 -9.31 23.53 -7.09
N ARG A 23 -9.69 22.27 -6.90
CA ARG A 23 -10.65 21.88 -5.90
C ARG A 23 -10.06 22.10 -4.48
N GLU A 24 -10.77 22.84 -3.67
CA GLU A 24 -10.48 22.99 -2.25
C GLU A 24 -10.92 21.76 -1.47
N LEU A 25 -10.13 21.35 -0.47
CA LEU A 25 -10.51 20.27 0.43
C LEU A 25 -11.61 20.73 1.38
N THR A 26 -12.56 19.85 1.64
CA THR A 26 -13.67 20.07 2.57
C THR A 26 -13.67 19.03 3.68
N ALA A 27 -14.33 19.33 4.82
CA ALA A 27 -14.45 18.38 5.91
C ALA A 27 -15.08 17.06 5.42
N GLY A 28 -14.53 15.92 5.85
CA GLY A 28 -14.93 14.58 5.42
C GLY A 28 -14.25 14.05 4.17
N ASP A 29 -13.49 14.89 3.44
CA ASP A 29 -12.70 14.42 2.31
C ASP A 29 -11.65 13.43 2.75
N VAL A 30 -11.40 12.44 1.91
CA VAL A 30 -10.27 11.51 2.06
C VAL A 30 -9.02 12.16 1.48
N LEU A 31 -8.02 12.34 2.33
CA LEU A 31 -6.68 12.77 1.95
C LEU A 31 -5.73 11.57 2.03
N TRP A 32 -5.30 11.07 0.90
CA TRP A 32 -4.26 10.07 0.81
C TRP A 32 -2.97 10.73 0.34
N THR A 33 -1.87 10.41 1.01
CA THR A 33 -0.54 10.87 0.62
C THR A 33 0.34 9.69 0.30
N ASP A 34 1.13 9.85 -0.73
CA ASP A 34 2.20 8.95 -1.14
C ASP A 34 3.44 9.83 -1.32
N VAL A 35 4.45 9.60 -0.49
CA VAL A 35 5.61 10.49 -0.36
C VAL A 35 6.88 9.67 -0.42
N SER A 36 7.72 9.97 -1.41
CA SER A 36 9.03 9.35 -1.55
C SER A 36 10.15 10.37 -1.30
N ILE A 37 11.20 9.94 -0.61
CA ILE A 37 12.45 10.68 -0.47
C ILE A 37 13.63 9.79 -0.87
N THR A 38 14.69 10.40 -1.36
CA THR A 38 15.95 9.72 -1.62
C THR A 38 17.03 10.20 -0.66
N TYR A 39 17.64 9.26 0.06
CA TYR A 39 18.76 9.55 0.96
C TYR A 39 19.91 8.58 0.73
N GLY A 40 21.11 9.09 0.53
CA GLY A 40 22.29 8.27 0.26
C GLY A 40 22.20 7.38 -0.98
N GLY A 41 21.31 7.69 -1.90
CA GLY A 41 21.07 6.90 -3.12
C GLY A 41 19.96 5.84 -2.97
N TYR A 42 19.33 5.71 -1.80
CA TYR A 42 18.21 4.81 -1.55
C TYR A 42 16.90 5.59 -1.45
N CYS A 43 15.85 5.00 -1.98
CA CYS A 43 14.49 5.55 -1.94
C CYS A 43 13.74 5.07 -0.70
N SER A 44 12.84 5.92 -0.20
CA SER A 44 11.76 5.50 0.70
C SER A 44 10.43 5.61 -0.03
N ASP A 45 9.42 4.99 0.55
CA ASP A 45 8.04 5.11 0.15
C ASP A 45 7.16 5.17 1.39
N PHE A 46 6.20 6.08 1.42
CA PHE A 46 5.39 6.28 2.61
C PHE A 46 4.02 6.81 2.24
N GLY A 47 3.01 5.98 2.46
CA GLY A 47 1.61 6.33 2.22
C GLY A 47 0.75 6.20 3.47
N ARG A 48 -0.11 7.21 3.69
CA ARG A 48 -1.13 7.23 4.75
C ARG A 48 -2.39 7.91 4.25
N THR A 49 -3.50 7.54 4.88
CA THR A 49 -4.81 8.12 4.61
C THR A 49 -5.31 8.88 5.83
N TRP A 50 -5.82 10.07 5.61
CA TRP A 50 -6.45 10.93 6.63
C TRP A 50 -7.84 11.36 6.18
N ILE A 51 -8.65 11.82 7.13
CA ILE A 51 -9.91 12.51 6.87
C ILE A 51 -9.74 13.99 7.20
N VAL A 52 -10.14 14.84 6.26
CA VAL A 52 -10.00 16.29 6.39
C VAL A 52 -11.00 16.83 7.40
N GLY A 53 -10.52 17.50 8.43
CA GLY A 53 -11.29 18.37 9.31
C GLY A 53 -12.32 17.72 10.22
N GLU A 54 -12.50 16.38 10.19
CA GLU A 54 -13.42 15.67 11.08
C GLU A 54 -12.96 14.22 11.33
N ASP A 55 -13.62 13.55 12.27
CA ASP A 55 -13.38 12.14 12.55
C ASP A 55 -13.91 11.25 11.39
N PRO A 56 -13.27 10.08 11.15
CA PRO A 56 -13.72 9.17 10.12
C PRO A 56 -15.13 8.66 10.38
N SER A 57 -15.96 8.71 9.35
CA SER A 57 -17.33 8.16 9.35
C SER A 57 -17.31 6.63 9.59
N PRO A 58 -18.45 6.02 9.99
CA PRO A 58 -18.56 4.57 10.15
C PRO A 58 -18.16 3.78 8.90
N ARG A 59 -18.40 4.32 7.69
CA ARG A 59 -18.01 3.72 6.42
C ARG A 59 -16.49 3.76 6.25
N GLN A 60 -15.87 4.90 6.47
CA GLN A 60 -14.40 5.04 6.40
C GLN A 60 -13.71 4.15 7.42
N GLN A 61 -14.22 4.05 8.64
CA GLN A 61 -13.73 3.10 9.64
C GLN A 61 -13.87 1.63 9.19
N ALA A 62 -14.93 1.29 8.48
CA ALA A 62 -15.11 -0.06 7.94
C ALA A 62 -14.10 -0.35 6.81
N GLN A 63 -13.82 0.64 5.94
CA GLN A 63 -12.80 0.54 4.91
C GLN A 63 -11.39 0.34 5.51
N PHE A 64 -11.08 1.06 6.58
CA PHE A 64 -9.83 0.88 7.32
C PHE A 64 -9.72 -0.54 7.92
N ARG A 65 -10.73 -1.01 8.65
CA ARG A 65 -10.70 -2.37 9.22
C ARG A 65 -10.49 -3.43 8.14
N ARG A 66 -11.15 -3.30 6.99
CA ARG A 66 -10.95 -4.21 5.87
C ARG A 66 -9.52 -4.17 5.34
N TRP A 67 -8.94 -2.98 5.22
CA TRP A 67 -7.53 -2.82 4.85
C TRP A 67 -6.60 -3.48 5.87
N ASP A 68 -6.85 -3.29 7.16
CA ASP A 68 -6.06 -3.86 8.26
C ASP A 68 -6.12 -5.40 8.27
N ASP A 69 -7.30 -5.98 8.04
CA ASP A 69 -7.49 -7.42 7.88
C ASP A 69 -6.68 -7.96 6.68
N ILE A 70 -6.69 -7.27 5.54
CA ILE A 70 -5.92 -7.63 4.35
C ILE A 70 -4.41 -7.56 4.65
N MET A 71 -3.95 -6.44 5.23
CA MET A 71 -2.54 -6.27 5.54
C MET A 71 -2.05 -7.30 6.55
N THR A 72 -2.86 -7.62 7.57
CA THR A 72 -2.56 -8.68 8.54
C THR A 72 -2.39 -10.03 7.84
N ALA A 73 -3.29 -10.40 6.93
CA ALA A 73 -3.18 -11.65 6.19
C ALA A 73 -1.92 -11.70 5.29
N VAL A 74 -1.55 -10.58 4.67
CA VAL A 74 -0.31 -10.47 3.90
C VAL A 74 0.91 -10.63 4.81
N PHE A 75 0.93 -9.97 5.95
CA PHE A 75 2.03 -10.08 6.90
C PHE A 75 2.23 -11.49 7.44
N ASP A 76 1.16 -12.24 7.67
CA ASP A 76 1.21 -13.62 8.19
C ASP A 76 1.96 -14.59 7.25
N VAL A 77 1.96 -14.32 5.95
CA VAL A 77 2.66 -15.14 4.95
C VAL A 77 3.99 -14.56 4.49
N THR A 78 4.29 -13.31 4.86
CA THR A 78 5.49 -12.59 4.42
C THR A 78 6.75 -13.10 5.14
N ARG A 79 7.61 -13.83 4.43
CA ARG A 79 8.91 -14.33 4.92
C ARG A 79 9.78 -14.82 3.76
N ALA A 80 11.03 -15.12 4.01
CA ALA A 80 11.87 -15.80 3.04
C ALA A 80 11.28 -17.18 2.67
N GLY A 81 11.34 -17.52 1.39
CA GLY A 81 10.77 -18.75 0.84
C GLY A 81 9.30 -18.66 0.44
N ALA A 82 8.55 -17.64 0.88
CA ALA A 82 7.22 -17.35 0.32
C ALA A 82 7.37 -16.85 -1.13
N THR A 83 6.35 -17.06 -1.95
CA THR A 83 6.30 -16.52 -3.31
C THR A 83 5.50 -15.21 -3.36
N ALA A 84 5.71 -14.39 -4.37
CA ALA A 84 4.88 -13.22 -4.62
C ALA A 84 3.39 -13.61 -4.75
N ALA A 85 3.10 -14.79 -5.34
CA ALA A 85 1.75 -15.35 -5.42
C ALA A 85 1.14 -15.69 -4.06
N ASP A 86 1.94 -16.10 -3.06
CA ASP A 86 1.42 -16.36 -1.70
C ASP A 86 0.86 -15.08 -1.08
N LEU A 87 1.57 -13.96 -1.23
CA LEU A 87 1.11 -12.65 -0.75
C LEU A 87 -0.15 -12.20 -1.49
N GLY A 88 -0.16 -12.32 -2.82
CA GLY A 88 -1.33 -11.98 -3.64
C GLY A 88 -2.58 -12.80 -3.31
N ARG A 89 -2.41 -14.11 -3.05
CA ARG A 89 -3.51 -15.01 -2.61
C ARG A 89 -4.03 -14.61 -1.23
N ALA A 90 -3.14 -14.41 -0.25
CA ALA A 90 -3.54 -14.00 1.09
C ALA A 90 -4.34 -12.70 1.08
N ALA A 91 -3.88 -11.70 0.34
CA ALA A 91 -4.58 -10.43 0.17
C ALA A 91 -5.97 -10.61 -0.48
N THR A 92 -6.05 -11.42 -1.54
CA THR A 92 -7.29 -11.66 -2.28
C THR A 92 -8.31 -12.43 -1.43
N GLU A 93 -7.86 -13.45 -0.69
CA GLU A 93 -8.73 -14.23 0.21
C GLU A 93 -9.26 -13.36 1.35
N ALA A 94 -8.42 -12.56 1.99
CA ALA A 94 -8.84 -11.60 3.03
C ALA A 94 -9.80 -10.53 2.50
N ASN A 95 -9.74 -10.23 1.21
CA ASN A 95 -10.63 -9.30 0.52
C ASN A 95 -11.82 -9.99 -0.20
N GLU A 96 -12.34 -11.10 0.36
CA GLU A 96 -13.53 -11.81 -0.14
C GLU A 96 -13.41 -12.29 -1.60
N GLY A 97 -12.21 -12.56 -2.06
CA GLY A 97 -11.92 -13.03 -3.41
C GLY A 97 -11.67 -11.91 -4.44
N ALA A 98 -11.76 -10.65 -4.04
CA ALA A 98 -11.42 -9.52 -4.90
C ALA A 98 -9.96 -9.07 -4.68
N LYS A 99 -9.24 -8.74 -5.75
CA LYS A 99 -7.88 -8.21 -5.66
C LYS A 99 -7.91 -6.84 -4.97
N PRO A 100 -7.22 -6.63 -3.83
CA PRO A 100 -7.18 -5.34 -3.15
C PRO A 100 -6.06 -4.43 -3.71
N TRP A 101 -6.00 -4.29 -5.03
CA TRP A 101 -5.15 -3.33 -5.75
C TRP A 101 -5.79 -2.94 -7.07
N LEU A 102 -5.33 -1.83 -7.62
CA LEU A 102 -5.90 -1.27 -8.83
C LEU A 102 -5.60 -2.14 -10.06
N PRO A 103 -6.50 -2.18 -11.07
CA PRO A 103 -6.19 -2.78 -12.36
C PRO A 103 -4.91 -2.20 -12.96
N HIS A 104 -4.07 -3.06 -13.54
CA HIS A 104 -2.78 -2.68 -14.13
C HIS A 104 -1.76 -2.09 -13.15
N PHE A 105 -1.95 -2.38 -11.86
CA PHE A 105 -1.06 -1.96 -10.78
C PHE A 105 -0.52 -3.19 -10.03
N TYR A 106 -0.23 -3.08 -8.72
CA TYR A 106 0.33 -4.14 -7.89
C TYR A 106 -0.16 -4.03 -6.44
N LEU A 107 -0.04 -5.12 -5.71
CA LEU A 107 -0.23 -5.19 -4.26
C LEU A 107 0.98 -4.60 -3.51
N GLY A 108 2.16 -4.75 -4.08
CA GLY A 108 3.40 -4.30 -3.49
C GLY A 108 4.58 -4.47 -4.44
N HIS A 109 5.71 -3.92 -4.06
CA HIS A 109 6.93 -3.93 -4.86
C HIS A 109 8.19 -3.93 -4.01
N GLY A 110 9.32 -4.28 -4.63
CA GLY A 110 10.64 -4.05 -4.06
C GLY A 110 10.99 -2.57 -4.07
N ILE A 111 11.82 -2.15 -3.12
CA ILE A 111 12.35 -0.79 -3.04
C ILE A 111 13.82 -0.82 -2.64
N GLY A 112 14.60 0.09 -3.22
CA GLY A 112 16.02 0.21 -2.94
C GLY A 112 16.61 1.45 -3.59
N VAL A 113 17.41 1.29 -4.64
CA VAL A 113 17.96 2.41 -5.41
C VAL A 113 16.96 3.00 -6.39
N ASN A 114 15.91 2.26 -6.70
CA ASN A 114 14.74 2.75 -7.43
C ASN A 114 13.54 2.82 -6.48
N ALA A 115 12.63 3.73 -6.74
CA ALA A 115 11.39 3.88 -5.96
C ALA A 115 10.48 2.64 -6.08
N ALA A 116 10.49 1.97 -7.24
CA ALA A 116 9.86 0.68 -7.44
C ALA A 116 10.80 -0.23 -8.24
N GLU A 117 11.06 -1.42 -7.71
CA GLU A 117 11.88 -2.44 -8.35
C GLU A 117 11.34 -3.85 -8.03
N MET A 118 11.93 -4.87 -8.63
CA MET A 118 11.51 -6.26 -8.38
C MET A 118 11.73 -6.68 -6.91
N PRO A 119 10.80 -7.50 -6.35
CA PRO A 119 9.61 -8.07 -6.98
C PRO A 119 8.49 -7.05 -7.19
N MET A 120 7.69 -7.25 -8.25
CA MET A 120 6.37 -6.65 -8.37
C MET A 120 5.35 -7.72 -8.04
N ILE A 121 4.47 -7.50 -7.06
CA ILE A 121 3.56 -8.51 -6.50
C ILE A 121 2.14 -8.23 -6.95
N GLY A 122 1.48 -9.21 -7.56
CA GLY A 122 0.08 -9.10 -7.96
C GLY A 122 -0.15 -8.35 -9.26
N THR A 123 0.84 -8.25 -10.14
CA THR A 123 0.76 -7.53 -11.41
C THR A 123 -0.02 -8.29 -12.49
N ASP A 124 -0.23 -7.64 -13.64
CA ASP A 124 -0.76 -8.26 -14.85
C ASP A 124 0.23 -9.19 -15.59
N LEU A 125 1.43 -9.41 -15.02
CA LEU A 125 2.39 -10.37 -15.56
C LEU A 125 1.92 -11.82 -15.42
N GLY A 126 0.89 -12.04 -14.61
CA GLY A 126 0.19 -13.30 -14.44
C GLY A 126 0.67 -14.11 -13.26
N ASP A 127 -0.18 -15.06 -12.85
CA ASP A 127 0.04 -15.89 -11.66
C ASP A 127 1.32 -16.72 -11.75
N GLU A 128 1.67 -17.23 -12.95
CA GLU A 128 2.91 -17.99 -13.18
C GLU A 128 4.16 -17.15 -12.88
N PHE A 129 4.12 -15.86 -13.18
CA PHE A 129 5.23 -14.94 -12.86
C PHE A 129 5.38 -14.80 -11.34
N ASP A 130 4.29 -14.54 -10.63
CA ASP A 130 4.29 -14.39 -9.18
C ASP A 130 4.64 -15.70 -8.45
N GLU A 131 4.23 -16.86 -8.97
CA GLU A 131 4.58 -18.19 -8.43
C GLU A 131 6.08 -18.49 -8.52
N ASN A 132 6.75 -18.00 -9.56
CA ASN A 132 8.18 -18.21 -9.76
C ASN A 132 9.05 -17.18 -9.02
N TYR A 133 8.47 -16.13 -8.44
CA TYR A 133 9.23 -15.14 -7.71
C TYR A 133 9.26 -15.44 -6.21
N VAL A 134 10.36 -16.03 -5.76
CA VAL A 134 10.56 -16.42 -4.36
C VAL A 134 11.22 -15.29 -3.58
N LEU A 135 10.60 -14.87 -2.49
CA LEU A 135 11.14 -13.86 -1.58
C LEU A 135 12.37 -14.38 -0.85
N GLN A 136 13.37 -13.53 -0.66
CA GLN A 136 14.63 -13.84 0.01
C GLN A 136 14.83 -12.92 1.22
N ALA A 137 15.50 -13.43 2.25
CA ALA A 137 15.90 -12.62 3.39
C ALA A 137 16.81 -11.47 2.93
N GLY A 138 16.56 -10.28 3.47
CA GLY A 138 17.24 -9.03 3.11
C GLY A 138 16.54 -8.22 2.01
N MET A 139 15.53 -8.78 1.32
CA MET A 139 14.70 -7.96 0.43
C MET A 139 13.91 -6.93 1.22
N VAL A 140 13.75 -5.75 0.65
CA VAL A 140 12.92 -4.68 1.20
C VAL A 140 11.71 -4.52 0.30
N LEU A 141 10.52 -4.60 0.88
CA LEU A 141 9.25 -4.51 0.16
C LEU A 141 8.42 -3.34 0.69
N VAL A 142 7.70 -2.71 -0.22
CA VAL A 142 6.53 -1.87 0.07
C VAL A 142 5.30 -2.74 -0.14
N LEU A 143 4.39 -2.75 0.83
CA LEU A 143 3.11 -3.46 0.77
C LEU A 143 1.99 -2.43 0.92
N GLU A 144 1.10 -2.36 -0.07
CA GLU A 144 0.18 -1.24 -0.24
C GLU A 144 -1.22 -1.63 -0.76
N PRO A 145 -1.93 -2.53 -0.08
CA PRO A 145 -3.28 -2.87 -0.47
C PRO A 145 -4.21 -1.64 -0.49
N VAL A 146 -5.19 -1.68 -1.37
CA VAL A 146 -6.14 -0.60 -1.60
C VAL A 146 -7.55 -1.11 -1.35
N VAL A 147 -8.28 -0.47 -0.44
CA VAL A 147 -9.72 -0.63 -0.26
C VAL A 147 -10.39 0.63 -0.74
N TRP A 148 -10.98 0.58 -1.93
CA TRP A 148 -11.53 1.76 -2.58
C TRP A 148 -12.92 1.50 -3.13
N GLU A 149 -13.79 2.48 -3.01
CA GLU A 149 -15.14 2.44 -3.54
C GLU A 149 -15.36 3.65 -4.46
N ASP A 150 -15.68 3.38 -5.71
CA ASP A 150 -15.91 4.41 -6.71
C ASP A 150 -16.93 5.45 -6.26
N GLY A 151 -16.62 6.70 -6.49
CA GLY A 151 -17.48 7.84 -6.13
C GLY A 151 -17.45 8.26 -4.65
N THR A 152 -16.69 7.56 -3.80
CA THR A 152 -16.71 7.83 -2.34
C THR A 152 -15.35 7.84 -1.67
N GLY A 153 -14.33 7.35 -2.33
CA GLY A 153 -13.01 7.20 -1.75
C GLY A 153 -12.83 5.88 -0.99
N GLY A 154 -11.77 5.78 -0.23
CA GLY A 154 -11.42 4.55 0.47
C GLY A 154 -10.26 4.73 1.43
N TYR A 155 -9.58 3.62 1.68
CA TYR A 155 -8.39 3.59 2.50
C TYR A 155 -7.22 2.95 1.75
N ARG A 156 -6.07 3.58 1.79
CA ARG A 156 -4.79 3.09 1.33
C ARG A 156 -3.70 3.54 2.30
N SER A 157 -2.83 2.67 2.66
CA SER A 157 -1.60 2.96 3.39
C SER A 157 -0.53 1.99 2.93
N GLU A 158 0.70 2.32 3.21
CA GLU A 158 1.88 1.57 2.79
C GLU A 158 2.75 1.23 3.99
N GLU A 159 3.38 0.06 3.94
CA GLU A 159 4.38 -0.35 4.90
C GLU A 159 5.63 -0.85 4.21
N ILE A 160 6.78 -0.35 4.67
CA ILE A 160 8.08 -0.87 4.24
C ILE A 160 8.54 -1.92 5.24
N VAL A 161 8.82 -3.11 4.72
CA VAL A 161 9.32 -4.22 5.53
C VAL A 161 10.61 -4.81 4.97
N VAL A 162 11.49 -5.25 5.86
CA VAL A 162 12.64 -6.09 5.50
C VAL A 162 12.25 -7.54 5.72
N ILE A 163 12.41 -8.36 4.70
CA ILE A 163 12.17 -9.80 4.78
C ILE A 163 13.26 -10.47 5.63
N THR A 164 12.85 -11.35 6.53
CA THR A 164 13.75 -12.20 7.32
C THR A 164 13.48 -13.68 7.05
N GLU A 165 14.28 -14.57 7.61
CA GLU A 165 14.10 -16.03 7.47
C GLU A 165 12.75 -16.48 8.04
N GLU A 166 12.30 -15.87 9.14
CA GLU A 166 11.11 -16.30 9.88
C GLU A 166 9.90 -15.36 9.71
N GLY A 167 10.07 -14.21 9.04
CA GLY A 167 9.02 -13.20 8.90
C GLY A 167 9.55 -11.91 8.29
N TRP A 168 9.28 -10.81 8.95
CA TRP A 168 9.63 -9.46 8.47
C TRP A 168 9.91 -8.50 9.62
N ILE A 169 10.60 -7.39 9.31
CA ILE A 169 10.84 -6.28 10.22
C ILE A 169 10.26 -5.02 9.58
N LYS A 170 9.35 -4.35 10.29
CA LYS A 170 8.76 -3.07 9.85
C LYS A 170 9.79 -1.95 9.98
N LEU A 171 9.95 -1.14 8.93
CA LEU A 171 10.86 0.02 8.92
C LEU A 171 10.14 1.33 9.27
N THR A 172 8.83 1.37 9.20
CA THR A 172 8.02 2.55 9.47
C THR A 172 7.50 2.51 10.91
N ASP A 173 7.73 3.56 11.68
CA ASP A 173 7.18 3.76 13.02
C ASP A 173 6.23 4.98 13.01
N TYR A 174 5.09 4.82 12.35
CA TYR A 174 4.07 5.85 12.26
C TYR A 174 2.68 5.22 12.27
N PRO A 175 1.75 5.74 13.08
CA PRO A 175 0.41 5.16 13.22
C PRO A 175 -0.43 5.31 11.95
N TYR A 176 -1.48 4.53 11.86
CA TYR A 176 -2.52 4.65 10.83
C TYR A 176 -3.60 5.66 11.23
N SER A 177 -3.20 6.77 11.87
CA SER A 177 -4.09 7.84 12.28
C SER A 177 -4.81 8.50 11.08
N PRO A 178 -6.09 8.91 11.20
CA PRO A 178 -6.90 8.92 12.44
C PRO A 178 -7.67 7.62 12.71
N TYR A 179 -7.34 6.54 12.04
CA TYR A 179 -8.15 5.31 12.00
C TYR A 179 -7.90 4.34 13.16
N GLY A 180 -6.98 4.60 14.01
CA GLY A 180 -6.69 3.83 15.19
C GLY A 180 -5.19 3.74 15.49
N ASP A 181 -4.89 3.25 16.67
CA ASP A 181 -3.53 2.96 17.13
C ASP A 181 -3.10 1.58 16.67
#